data_a1e7fbc2cef5ff6edcf3709773ce51b5
#
_entry.id   a1e7fbc2cef5ff6edcf3709773ce51b5
#
_cell.length_a   1.000
_cell.length_b   1.000
_cell.length_c   1.000
_cell.angle_alpha   90.00
_cell.angle_beta   90.00
_cell.angle_gamma   90.00
#
_symmetry.space_group_name_H-M   'P 1'
#
loop_
_entity.id
_entity.type
_entity.pdbx_description
1 polymer ?
#
loop_
_entity_poly.entity_id
_entity_poly.type
_entity_poly.pdbx_seq_one_letter_code
_entity_poly.pdbx_strand_id
1 'polypeptide(L)'
;MVVMTPAPTPATTQATTPATTPATTPTTPPPARARLVVDKTCLAHTLDAGLGARLRIGLIELATDQTSEHEFRRLLQLPGVDFYVSRIWNAATITADTLADMARDIEACARVILPDLRLDVMGFTCTSGAMVIGEDKVFSLMRAARPGLACSSPITAAMAGMAALGLKRIALLTPYVQAINDMMRNHIEARGVAVPVMGSFNNCNDDEVARISLDSTRAAAIDLGQSPHVDGIFVSCTSIRTIDIIREVEGAIGKPMLASNPAQAWHLLRLGNIADKLPQWGRLFAM
;
A
#
# COMPACT_ATOMS: atom_id res chain seq x y z
N MET A 1 14.82 -70.94 6.80
CA MET A 1 13.36 -70.85 6.95
C MET A 1 13.06 -71.11 8.42
N VAL A 2 13.01 -70.04 9.24
CA VAL A 2 12.66 -70.10 10.67
C VAL A 2 11.50 -69.15 10.85
N VAL A 3 10.32 -69.71 11.17
CA VAL A 3 9.09 -69.04 11.45
C VAL A 3 9.14 -68.54 12.88
N MET A 4 9.11 -67.21 13.10
CA MET A 4 8.95 -66.67 14.45
C MET A 4 7.47 -66.33 14.68
N THR A 5 6.89 -66.98 15.69
CA THR A 5 5.57 -66.71 16.25
C THR A 5 5.57 -65.43 17.07
N PRO A 6 4.51 -64.57 16.99
CA PRO A 6 4.44 -63.39 17.83
C PRO A 6 3.99 -63.72 19.26
N ALA A 7 4.57 -62.95 20.21
CA ALA A 7 4.28 -63.03 21.64
C ALA A 7 2.92 -62.35 21.97
N PRO A 8 2.24 -62.80 23.04
CA PRO A 8 0.91 -62.30 23.42
C PRO A 8 1.00 -60.89 24.07
N THR A 9 0.05 -60.06 23.73
CA THR A 9 -0.17 -58.69 24.27
C THR A 9 -0.72 -58.77 25.70
N PRO A 10 -0.18 -57.95 26.65
CA PRO A 10 -0.75 -57.93 28.00
C PRO A 10 -2.09 -57.20 28.06
N ALA A 11 -3.04 -57.77 28.80
CA ALA A 11 -4.37 -57.23 29.04
C ALA A 11 -4.30 -55.88 29.83
N THR A 12 -4.88 -54.85 29.25
CA THR A 12 -5.03 -53.55 29.89
C THR A 12 -6.25 -53.57 30.84
N THR A 13 -5.95 -53.50 32.13
CA THR A 13 -6.96 -53.32 33.19
C THR A 13 -7.50 -51.89 33.10
N GLN A 14 -8.78 -51.72 32.73
CA GLN A 14 -9.47 -50.45 32.77
C GLN A 14 -9.78 -50.06 34.21
N ALA A 15 -9.11 -48.99 34.69
CA ALA A 15 -9.50 -48.32 35.93
C ALA A 15 -10.76 -47.46 35.67
N THR A 16 -11.86 -47.79 36.32
CA THR A 16 -13.08 -46.99 36.34
C THR A 16 -12.85 -45.76 37.21
N THR A 17 -12.74 -44.57 36.54
CA THR A 17 -12.75 -43.28 37.21
C THR A 17 -14.17 -42.91 37.60
N PRO A 18 -14.46 -42.45 38.84
CA PRO A 18 -15.80 -42.02 39.20
C PRO A 18 -16.20 -40.75 38.45
N ALA A 19 -17.40 -40.71 37.92
CA ALA A 19 -17.98 -39.57 37.24
C ALA A 19 -18.09 -38.39 38.22
N THR A 20 -17.28 -37.34 37.95
CA THR A 20 -17.38 -36.04 38.64
C THR A 20 -18.58 -35.29 38.02
N THR A 21 -19.65 -35.10 38.81
CA THR A 21 -20.76 -34.24 38.42
C THR A 21 -20.26 -32.82 38.21
N PRO A 22 -20.53 -32.19 37.07
CA PRO A 22 -20.11 -30.82 36.81
C PRO A 22 -20.80 -29.88 37.79
N ALA A 23 -20.05 -29.12 38.55
CA ALA A 23 -20.57 -28.06 39.41
C ALA A 23 -21.27 -27.02 38.54
N THR A 24 -22.58 -26.85 38.72
CA THR A 24 -23.36 -25.78 38.12
C THR A 24 -22.88 -24.45 38.68
N THR A 25 -22.10 -23.69 37.89
CA THR A 25 -21.76 -22.31 38.23
C THR A 25 -23.06 -21.49 38.32
N PRO A 26 -23.33 -20.78 39.39
CA PRO A 26 -24.52 -19.93 39.48
C PRO A 26 -24.40 -18.82 38.41
N THR A 27 -25.24 -18.86 37.40
CA THR A 27 -25.36 -17.76 36.42
C THR A 27 -26.03 -16.59 37.10
N THR A 28 -25.27 -15.56 37.42
CA THR A 28 -25.81 -14.27 37.86
C THR A 28 -26.77 -13.77 36.78
N PRO A 29 -28.03 -13.45 37.12
CA PRO A 29 -28.97 -12.92 36.14
C PRO A 29 -28.39 -11.62 35.55
N PRO A 30 -28.62 -11.38 34.24
CA PRO A 30 -28.16 -10.14 33.62
C PRO A 30 -28.74 -8.93 34.37
N PRO A 31 -27.98 -7.84 34.52
CA PRO A 31 -28.46 -6.65 35.22
C PRO A 31 -29.78 -6.16 34.56
N ALA A 32 -30.73 -5.81 35.41
CA ALA A 32 -32.03 -5.30 34.95
C ALA A 32 -31.79 -4.11 34.01
N ARG A 33 -32.32 -4.19 32.79
CA ARG A 33 -32.22 -3.08 31.83
C ARG A 33 -32.85 -1.82 32.44
N ALA A 34 -32.08 -0.73 32.46
CA ALA A 34 -32.63 0.56 32.85
C ALA A 34 -33.87 0.87 32.01
N ARG A 35 -34.93 1.40 32.63
CA ARG A 35 -36.16 1.79 31.94
C ARG A 35 -35.84 2.94 30.99
N LEU A 36 -36.12 2.76 29.68
CA LEU A 36 -36.02 3.84 28.70
C LEU A 36 -37.05 4.92 29.04
N VAL A 37 -36.60 6.12 29.37
CA VAL A 37 -37.43 7.24 29.78
C VAL A 37 -37.86 8.11 28.58
N VAL A 38 -36.98 8.19 27.58
CA VAL A 38 -37.23 8.93 26.34
C VAL A 38 -36.81 8.04 25.16
N ASP A 39 -37.73 7.86 24.21
CA ASP A 39 -37.48 7.17 22.95
C ASP A 39 -37.81 8.11 21.79
N LYS A 40 -36.78 8.43 20.98
CA LYS A 40 -36.91 9.27 19.76
C LYS A 40 -36.21 8.58 18.61
N THR A 41 -36.84 7.56 18.07
CA THR A 41 -36.29 6.70 17.00
C THR A 41 -36.30 7.35 15.61
N CYS A 42 -37.07 8.41 15.39
CA CYS A 42 -37.23 9.10 14.09
C CYS A 42 -36.91 10.58 14.25
N LEU A 43 -35.65 10.94 14.48
CA LEU A 43 -35.22 12.34 14.50
C LEU A 43 -35.19 12.91 13.09
N ALA A 44 -35.62 14.18 12.94
CA ALA A 44 -35.50 14.90 11.68
C ALA A 44 -34.02 15.06 11.31
N HIS A 45 -33.67 14.74 10.07
CA HIS A 45 -32.32 14.89 9.54
C HIS A 45 -32.38 15.25 8.05
N THR A 46 -31.30 15.79 7.54
CA THR A 46 -31.03 15.99 6.12
C THR A 46 -29.78 15.22 5.72
N LEU A 47 -29.69 14.84 4.45
CA LEU A 47 -28.51 14.21 3.88
C LEU A 47 -27.72 15.25 3.07
N ASP A 48 -26.40 15.22 3.18
CA ASP A 48 -25.47 16.00 2.36
C ASP A 48 -24.69 15.10 1.38
N ALA A 49 -23.69 15.65 0.68
CA ALA A 49 -22.90 14.93 -0.30
C ALA A 49 -21.86 13.97 0.32
N GLY A 50 -21.70 13.98 1.63
CA GLY A 50 -20.69 13.18 2.34
C GLY A 50 -19.25 13.67 2.15
N LEU A 51 -18.28 12.93 2.74
CA LEU A 51 -16.89 13.36 2.79
C LEU A 51 -16.23 13.46 1.40
N GLY A 52 -16.39 12.46 0.54
CA GLY A 52 -15.78 12.40 -0.79
C GLY A 52 -16.62 13.10 -1.87
N ALA A 53 -17.17 14.29 -1.63
CA ALA A 53 -18.08 14.97 -2.55
C ALA A 53 -17.43 15.35 -3.90
N ARG A 54 -16.12 15.64 -3.92
CA ARG A 54 -15.36 15.97 -5.13
C ARG A 54 -14.64 14.76 -5.71
N LEU A 55 -14.10 13.87 -4.84
CA LEU A 55 -13.35 12.68 -5.26
C LEU A 55 -13.37 11.61 -4.17
N ARG A 56 -13.77 10.40 -4.54
CA ARG A 56 -13.68 9.18 -3.74
C ARG A 56 -12.61 8.26 -4.30
N ILE A 57 -11.53 8.09 -3.54
CA ILE A 57 -10.38 7.27 -3.92
C ILE A 57 -10.47 5.93 -3.19
N GLY A 58 -10.39 4.80 -3.90
CA GLY A 58 -10.14 3.50 -3.29
C GLY A 58 -8.64 3.21 -3.28
N LEU A 59 -8.12 2.67 -2.18
CA LEU A 59 -6.72 2.22 -2.10
C LEU A 59 -6.67 0.76 -1.67
N ILE A 60 -5.89 -0.04 -2.38
CA ILE A 60 -5.51 -1.39 -1.98
C ILE A 60 -4.07 -1.31 -1.49
N GLU A 61 -3.87 -1.36 -0.18
CA GLU A 61 -2.57 -1.25 0.48
C GLU A 61 -2.09 -2.61 1.01
N LEU A 62 -0.80 -2.77 1.19
CA LEU A 62 -0.23 -3.99 1.76
C LEU A 62 -0.63 -4.13 3.25
N ALA A 63 -0.87 -5.35 3.70
CA ALA A 63 -1.14 -5.63 5.11
C ALA A 63 0.04 -5.23 6.01
N THR A 64 1.27 -5.30 5.50
CA THR A 64 2.50 -4.89 6.20
C THR A 64 2.79 -3.39 6.13
N ASP A 65 2.12 -2.62 5.26
CA ASP A 65 2.43 -1.21 5.04
C ASP A 65 2.12 -0.36 6.30
N GLN A 66 3.09 0.43 6.72
CA GLN A 66 3.03 1.32 7.89
C GLN A 66 3.12 2.80 7.50
N THR A 67 3.32 3.10 6.22
CA THR A 67 3.70 4.42 5.72
C THR A 67 2.64 5.05 4.84
N SER A 68 2.06 4.28 3.91
CA SER A 68 1.19 4.80 2.85
C SER A 68 -0.01 5.57 3.40
N GLU A 69 -0.82 4.99 4.27
CA GLU A 69 -1.98 5.69 4.85
C GLU A 69 -1.57 6.98 5.59
N HIS A 70 -0.41 6.96 6.31
CA HIS A 70 0.08 8.15 6.99
C HIS A 70 0.40 9.27 5.99
N GLU A 71 1.10 8.94 4.90
CA GLU A 71 1.45 9.91 3.87
C GLU A 71 0.22 10.37 3.08
N PHE A 72 -0.68 9.45 2.68
CA PHE A 72 -1.91 9.80 1.95
C PHE A 72 -2.83 10.72 2.76
N ARG A 73 -3.00 10.49 4.07
CA ARG A 73 -3.80 11.39 4.92
C ARG A 73 -3.29 12.83 4.92
N ARG A 74 -2.00 13.03 4.75
CA ARG A 74 -1.39 14.36 4.69
C ARG A 74 -1.42 14.96 3.27
N LEU A 75 -1.14 14.14 2.26
CA LEU A 75 -1.11 14.55 0.86
C LEU A 75 -2.50 14.92 0.30
N LEU A 76 -3.55 14.25 0.77
CA LEU A 76 -4.92 14.38 0.27
C LEU A 76 -5.82 15.24 1.16
N GLN A 77 -5.26 16.12 2.00
CA GLN A 77 -6.02 17.07 2.82
C GLN A 77 -6.65 18.18 1.98
N LEU A 78 -7.64 17.81 1.17
CA LEU A 78 -8.40 18.71 0.33
C LEU A 78 -9.89 18.60 0.64
N PRO A 79 -10.62 19.72 0.77
CA PRO A 79 -12.07 19.67 1.00
C PRO A 79 -12.79 18.85 -0.07
N GLY A 80 -13.59 17.88 0.36
CA GLY A 80 -14.38 17.02 -0.53
C GLY A 80 -13.57 15.92 -1.25
N VAL A 81 -12.30 15.73 -0.92
CA VAL A 81 -11.48 14.58 -1.36
C VAL A 81 -11.30 13.64 -0.17
N ASP A 82 -11.57 12.37 -0.38
CA ASP A 82 -11.36 11.37 0.66
C ASP A 82 -10.93 10.02 0.07
N PHE A 83 -10.29 9.18 0.88
CA PHE A 83 -9.85 7.86 0.45
C PHE A 83 -10.26 6.77 1.43
N TYR A 84 -10.44 5.57 0.90
CA TYR A 84 -10.96 4.40 1.59
C TYR A 84 -10.06 3.21 1.30
N VAL A 85 -9.60 2.52 2.34
CA VAL A 85 -8.54 1.52 2.25
C VAL A 85 -9.09 0.12 2.44
N SER A 86 -8.62 -0.81 1.60
CA SER A 86 -8.64 -2.24 1.85
C SER A 86 -7.21 -2.74 1.90
N ARG A 87 -6.89 -3.64 2.84
CA ARG A 87 -5.55 -4.20 2.93
C ARG A 87 -5.49 -5.57 2.30
N ILE A 88 -4.49 -5.75 1.42
CA ILE A 88 -4.19 -7.02 0.77
C ILE A 88 -3.10 -7.74 1.56
N TRP A 89 -3.32 -9.03 1.79
CA TRP A 89 -2.28 -9.84 2.44
C TRP A 89 -1.04 -9.94 1.56
N ASN A 90 0.12 -9.78 2.17
CA ASN A 90 1.42 -9.93 1.53
C ASN A 90 2.43 -10.53 2.51
N ALA A 91 3.44 -11.23 1.98
CA ALA A 91 4.55 -11.72 2.79
C ALA A 91 5.46 -10.55 3.21
N ALA A 92 6.04 -10.64 4.40
CA ALA A 92 7.02 -9.65 4.87
C ALA A 92 8.33 -9.69 4.05
N THR A 93 8.66 -10.84 3.44
CA THR A 93 9.82 -10.98 2.57
C THR A 93 9.48 -10.60 1.14
N ILE A 94 10.22 -9.66 0.58
CA ILE A 94 10.03 -9.10 -0.76
C ILE A 94 10.81 -9.93 -1.78
N THR A 95 10.12 -10.76 -2.55
CA THR A 95 10.64 -11.54 -3.69
C THR A 95 9.70 -11.43 -4.88
N ALA A 96 10.15 -11.82 -6.08
CA ALA A 96 9.28 -11.84 -7.25
C ALA A 96 8.04 -12.74 -7.04
N ASP A 97 8.21 -13.90 -6.44
CA ASP A 97 7.13 -14.86 -6.19
C ASP A 97 6.12 -14.32 -5.18
N THR A 98 6.59 -13.77 -4.03
CA THR A 98 5.69 -13.22 -3.00
C THR A 98 4.94 -11.98 -3.49
N LEU A 99 5.55 -11.19 -4.38
CA LEU A 99 4.90 -10.06 -5.03
C LEU A 99 3.84 -10.51 -6.04
N ALA A 100 4.13 -11.54 -6.83
CA ALA A 100 3.20 -12.10 -7.81
C ALA A 100 1.96 -12.73 -7.15
N ASP A 101 2.14 -13.35 -6.01
CA ASP A 101 1.07 -14.03 -5.24
C ASP A 101 -0.09 -13.09 -4.87
N MET A 102 0.17 -11.81 -4.67
CA MET A 102 -0.87 -10.82 -4.36
C MET A 102 -1.94 -10.69 -5.45
N ALA A 103 -1.64 -11.07 -6.70
CA ALA A 103 -2.62 -10.98 -7.80
C ALA A 103 -3.92 -11.74 -7.51
N ARG A 104 -3.88 -12.76 -6.67
CA ARG A 104 -5.04 -13.61 -6.31
C ARG A 104 -6.12 -12.84 -5.54
N ASP A 105 -5.73 -11.84 -4.76
CA ASP A 105 -6.62 -11.18 -3.80
C ASP A 105 -7.01 -9.74 -4.21
N ILE A 106 -6.41 -9.18 -5.28
CA ILE A 106 -6.65 -7.80 -5.72
C ILE A 106 -8.14 -7.53 -5.98
N GLU A 107 -8.83 -8.44 -6.70
CA GLU A 107 -10.26 -8.28 -7.01
C GLU A 107 -11.11 -8.27 -5.74
N ALA A 108 -10.85 -9.19 -4.80
CA ALA A 108 -11.58 -9.25 -3.54
C ALA A 108 -11.38 -7.99 -2.70
N CYS A 109 -10.14 -7.49 -2.61
CA CYS A 109 -9.82 -6.25 -1.92
C CYS A 109 -10.49 -5.03 -2.57
N ALA A 110 -10.53 -4.95 -3.91
CA ALA A 110 -11.23 -3.89 -4.63
C ALA A 110 -12.75 -3.90 -4.36
N ARG A 111 -13.35 -5.08 -4.23
CA ARG A 111 -14.80 -5.27 -4.05
C ARG A 111 -15.30 -4.73 -2.71
N VAL A 112 -14.51 -4.85 -1.64
CA VAL A 112 -14.95 -4.46 -0.29
C VAL A 112 -14.79 -2.97 0.03
N ILE A 113 -14.12 -2.21 -0.84
CA ILE A 113 -14.01 -0.75 -0.65
C ILE A 113 -15.34 -0.10 -1.01
N LEU A 114 -16.07 0.43 -0.03
CA LEU A 114 -17.37 1.08 -0.19
C LEU A 114 -18.30 0.30 -1.16
N PRO A 115 -18.71 -0.94 -0.81
CA PRO A 115 -19.59 -1.72 -1.67
C PRO A 115 -20.86 -0.91 -2.02
N ASP A 116 -21.31 -1.03 -3.27
CA ASP A 116 -22.49 -0.35 -3.82
C ASP A 116 -22.40 1.18 -3.90
N LEU A 117 -21.32 1.80 -3.42
CA LEU A 117 -21.07 3.23 -3.62
C LEU A 117 -20.11 3.48 -4.77
N ARG A 118 -20.29 4.60 -5.44
CA ARG A 118 -19.38 5.04 -6.50
C ARG A 118 -18.01 5.37 -5.93
N LEU A 119 -16.98 4.79 -6.50
CA LEU A 119 -15.60 5.28 -6.45
C LEU A 119 -15.28 6.00 -7.75
N ASP A 120 -14.43 7.01 -7.71
CA ASP A 120 -14.03 7.77 -8.90
C ASP A 120 -12.71 7.23 -9.47
N VAL A 121 -11.77 6.86 -8.61
CA VAL A 121 -10.46 6.31 -8.96
C VAL A 121 -10.02 5.25 -7.96
N MET A 122 -9.09 4.38 -8.34
CA MET A 122 -8.53 3.39 -7.44
C MET A 122 -7.02 3.22 -7.63
N GLY A 123 -6.29 3.09 -6.52
CA GLY A 123 -4.87 2.79 -6.47
C GLY A 123 -4.58 1.40 -5.92
N PHE A 124 -3.64 0.67 -6.56
CA PHE A 124 -2.95 -0.46 -5.95
C PHE A 124 -1.61 0.03 -5.43
N THR A 125 -1.42 0.06 -4.11
CA THR A 125 -0.33 0.80 -3.45
C THR A 125 0.83 -0.15 -3.13
N CYS A 126 1.46 -0.67 -4.18
CA CYS A 126 2.71 -1.43 -4.11
C CYS A 126 3.51 -1.22 -5.42
N THR A 127 4.69 -0.60 -5.32
CA THR A 127 5.49 -0.26 -6.51
C THR A 127 6.04 -1.50 -7.19
N SER A 128 6.77 -2.34 -6.45
CA SER A 128 7.36 -3.57 -6.96
C SER A 128 6.29 -4.61 -7.32
N GLY A 129 5.23 -4.72 -6.54
CA GLY A 129 4.11 -5.63 -6.82
C GLY A 129 3.41 -5.29 -8.13
N ALA A 130 3.10 -4.02 -8.39
CA ALA A 130 2.49 -3.59 -9.64
C ALA A 130 3.38 -3.89 -10.86
N MET A 131 4.69 -3.75 -10.71
CA MET A 131 5.66 -4.06 -11.76
C MET A 131 5.75 -5.58 -12.03
N VAL A 132 5.85 -6.40 -10.97
CA VAL A 132 6.02 -7.86 -11.09
C VAL A 132 4.76 -8.54 -11.60
N ILE A 133 3.58 -8.16 -11.10
CA ILE A 133 2.28 -8.68 -11.57
C ILE A 133 1.99 -8.18 -12.99
N GLY A 134 2.46 -6.99 -13.33
CA GLY A 134 2.13 -6.24 -14.53
C GLY A 134 0.94 -5.30 -14.30
N GLU A 135 1.15 -4.01 -14.62
CA GLU A 135 0.15 -2.94 -14.37
C GLU A 135 -1.20 -3.24 -15.04
N ASP A 136 -1.19 -3.72 -16.30
CA ASP A 136 -2.42 -4.08 -17.01
C ASP A 136 -3.22 -5.18 -16.29
N LYS A 137 -2.52 -6.19 -15.74
CA LYS A 137 -3.15 -7.27 -14.99
C LYS A 137 -3.73 -6.76 -13.68
N VAL A 138 -2.98 -5.93 -12.94
CA VAL A 138 -3.47 -5.29 -11.70
C VAL A 138 -4.74 -4.49 -12.00
N PHE A 139 -4.72 -3.63 -13.01
CA PHE A 139 -5.86 -2.79 -13.37
C PHE A 139 -7.05 -3.58 -13.90
N SER A 140 -6.80 -4.69 -14.62
CA SER A 140 -7.85 -5.61 -15.05
C SER A 140 -8.58 -6.24 -13.87
N LEU A 141 -7.84 -6.69 -12.84
CA LEU A 141 -8.41 -7.28 -11.62
C LEU A 141 -9.21 -6.24 -10.81
N MET A 142 -8.70 -5.02 -10.68
CA MET A 142 -9.43 -3.93 -10.02
C MET A 142 -10.74 -3.60 -10.77
N ARG A 143 -10.70 -3.54 -12.11
CA ARG A 143 -11.88 -3.28 -12.94
C ARG A 143 -12.86 -4.45 -13.02
N ALA A 144 -12.43 -5.69 -12.76
CA ALA A 144 -13.34 -6.83 -12.61
C ALA A 144 -14.28 -6.62 -11.42
N ALA A 145 -13.79 -6.05 -10.32
CA ALA A 145 -14.62 -5.67 -9.18
C ALA A 145 -15.38 -4.35 -9.38
N ARG A 146 -14.80 -3.39 -10.10
CA ARG A 146 -15.29 -2.01 -10.28
C ARG A 146 -15.16 -1.58 -11.76
N PRO A 147 -16.11 -1.95 -12.63
CA PRO A 147 -16.03 -1.67 -14.07
C PRO A 147 -15.92 -0.17 -14.39
N GLY A 148 -15.09 0.17 -15.37
CA GLY A 148 -14.91 1.54 -15.86
C GLY A 148 -14.04 2.45 -14.99
N LEU A 149 -13.48 1.95 -13.87
CA LEU A 149 -12.71 2.75 -12.93
C LEU A 149 -11.33 3.13 -13.50
N ALA A 150 -10.94 4.39 -13.32
CA ALA A 150 -9.58 4.83 -13.57
C ALA A 150 -8.66 4.29 -12.46
N CYS A 151 -7.55 3.64 -12.86
CA CYS A 151 -6.65 2.94 -11.95
C CYS A 151 -5.24 3.53 -11.98
N SER A 152 -4.56 3.46 -10.85
CA SER A 152 -3.17 3.88 -10.68
C SER A 152 -2.39 2.87 -9.85
N SER A 153 -1.07 2.85 -10.09
CA SER A 153 -0.09 2.24 -9.20
C SER A 153 1.05 3.22 -8.97
N PRO A 154 1.92 3.03 -7.97
CA PRO A 154 3.03 3.96 -7.74
C PRO A 154 4.00 4.04 -8.92
N ILE A 155 4.24 2.93 -9.64
CA ILE A 155 5.13 2.96 -10.81
C ILE A 155 4.46 3.64 -12.02
N THR A 156 3.17 3.40 -12.28
CA THR A 156 2.39 4.13 -13.29
C THR A 156 2.41 5.63 -13.02
N ALA A 157 2.18 6.00 -11.76
CA ALA A 157 2.18 7.38 -11.30
C ALA A 157 3.57 8.04 -11.39
N ALA A 158 4.62 7.30 -11.04
CA ALA A 158 5.99 7.79 -11.17
C ALA A 158 6.33 8.09 -12.64
N MET A 159 5.97 7.19 -13.57
CA MET A 159 6.17 7.43 -15.01
C MET A 159 5.38 8.65 -15.49
N ALA A 160 4.12 8.81 -15.07
CA ALA A 160 3.33 10.00 -15.38
C ALA A 160 3.94 11.28 -14.79
N GLY A 161 4.45 11.22 -13.56
CA GLY A 161 5.13 12.34 -12.89
C GLY A 161 6.45 12.70 -13.58
N MET A 162 7.24 11.71 -14.01
CA MET A 162 8.46 11.95 -14.80
C MET A 162 8.14 12.65 -16.12
N ALA A 163 7.09 12.21 -16.80
CA ALA A 163 6.64 12.85 -18.05
C ALA A 163 6.18 14.29 -17.80
N ALA A 164 5.39 14.55 -16.77
CA ALA A 164 4.91 15.89 -16.42
C ALA A 164 6.07 16.84 -16.06
N LEU A 165 7.10 16.35 -15.41
CA LEU A 165 8.30 17.12 -15.04
C LEU A 165 9.37 17.15 -16.16
N GLY A 166 9.16 16.47 -17.27
CA GLY A 166 10.11 16.42 -18.40
C GLY A 166 11.40 15.66 -18.11
N LEU A 167 11.41 14.75 -17.14
CA LEU A 167 12.60 13.98 -16.76
C LEU A 167 12.90 12.91 -17.79
N LYS A 168 14.17 12.82 -18.21
CA LYS A 168 14.68 11.83 -19.18
C LYS A 168 15.73 10.91 -18.58
N ARG A 169 16.40 11.36 -17.50
CA ARG A 169 17.45 10.63 -16.81
C ARG A 169 17.23 10.80 -15.31
N ILE A 170 17.07 9.72 -14.59
CA ILE A 170 16.84 9.78 -13.15
C ILE A 170 17.91 9.03 -12.35
N ALA A 171 18.15 9.49 -11.13
CA ALA A 171 18.70 8.63 -10.09
C ALA A 171 17.55 7.77 -9.54
N LEU A 172 17.81 6.49 -9.29
CA LEU A 172 16.86 5.57 -8.68
C LEU A 172 17.37 5.15 -7.31
N LEU A 173 16.61 5.44 -6.25
CA LEU A 173 16.86 4.97 -4.89
C LEU A 173 15.77 3.98 -4.50
N THR A 174 16.15 2.79 -4.02
CA THR A 174 15.24 1.72 -3.62
C THR A 174 15.67 1.08 -2.30
N PRO A 175 14.80 0.33 -1.63
CA PRO A 175 15.25 -0.57 -0.56
C PRO A 175 15.68 -1.95 -1.05
N TYR A 176 15.34 -2.34 -2.28
CA TYR A 176 15.29 -3.72 -2.75
C TYR A 176 16.66 -4.37 -2.96
N VAL A 177 16.66 -5.71 -2.99
CA VAL A 177 17.82 -6.51 -3.42
C VAL A 177 18.03 -6.40 -4.94
N GLN A 178 19.25 -6.79 -5.40
CA GLN A 178 19.69 -6.61 -6.79
C GLN A 178 18.67 -7.10 -7.84
N ALA A 179 18.10 -8.29 -7.64
CA ALA A 179 17.16 -8.86 -8.62
C ALA A 179 15.92 -7.96 -8.87
N ILE A 180 15.33 -7.39 -7.81
CA ILE A 180 14.18 -6.47 -7.93
C ILE A 180 14.65 -5.12 -8.49
N ASN A 181 15.84 -4.69 -8.14
CA ASN A 181 16.45 -3.46 -8.65
C ASN A 181 16.64 -3.53 -10.18
N ASP A 182 17.17 -4.62 -10.70
CA ASP A 182 17.35 -4.82 -12.13
C ASP A 182 16.02 -4.83 -12.88
N MET A 183 15.00 -5.48 -12.32
CA MET A 183 13.64 -5.45 -12.87
C MET A 183 13.07 -4.02 -12.90
N MET A 184 13.23 -3.25 -11.82
CA MET A 184 12.74 -1.87 -11.72
C MET A 184 13.44 -0.96 -12.73
N ARG A 185 14.75 -1.05 -12.81
CA ARG A 185 15.55 -0.31 -13.79
C ARG A 185 15.10 -0.61 -15.21
N ASN A 186 15.05 -1.89 -15.59
CA ASN A 186 14.63 -2.32 -16.93
C ASN A 186 13.22 -1.84 -17.25
N HIS A 187 12.31 -1.86 -16.28
CA HIS A 187 10.93 -1.41 -16.45
C HIS A 187 10.84 0.10 -16.77
N ILE A 188 11.64 0.92 -16.07
CA ILE A 188 11.70 2.37 -16.29
C ILE A 188 12.40 2.67 -17.64
N GLU A 189 13.53 2.03 -17.91
CA GLU A 189 14.30 2.24 -19.15
C GLU A 189 13.52 1.82 -20.41
N ALA A 190 12.75 0.73 -20.34
CA ALA A 190 11.88 0.30 -21.42
C ALA A 190 10.77 1.33 -21.76
N ARG A 191 10.49 2.27 -20.85
CA ARG A 191 9.53 3.37 -21.03
C ARG A 191 10.20 4.71 -21.39
N GLY A 192 11.49 4.68 -21.75
CA GLY A 192 12.21 5.82 -22.32
C GLY A 192 12.80 6.80 -21.29
N VAL A 193 12.92 6.40 -20.02
CA VAL A 193 13.63 7.18 -18.98
C VAL A 193 14.88 6.41 -18.57
N ALA A 194 16.05 6.99 -18.83
CA ALA A 194 17.33 6.36 -18.48
C ALA A 194 17.58 6.40 -16.97
N VAL A 195 18.24 5.35 -16.44
CA VAL A 195 18.63 5.24 -15.02
C VAL A 195 20.14 5.10 -14.92
N PRO A 196 20.92 6.17 -15.17
CA PRO A 196 22.37 6.13 -15.12
C PRO A 196 22.94 6.07 -13.69
N VAL A 197 22.15 6.40 -12.68
CA VAL A 197 22.55 6.41 -11.27
C VAL A 197 21.57 5.60 -10.46
N MET A 198 22.06 4.69 -9.62
CA MET A 198 21.23 3.84 -8.80
C MET A 198 21.86 3.60 -7.44
N GLY A 199 21.04 3.63 -6.40
CA GLY A 199 21.39 3.24 -5.04
C GLY A 199 20.33 2.38 -4.40
N SER A 200 20.71 1.53 -3.47
CA SER A 200 19.78 0.66 -2.74
C SER A 200 20.21 0.46 -1.30
N PHE A 201 19.23 0.35 -0.40
CA PHE A 201 19.46 -0.08 0.98
C PHE A 201 19.65 -1.60 1.11
N ASN A 202 19.40 -2.35 0.03
CA ASN A 202 19.59 -3.80 -0.08
C ASN A 202 18.88 -4.59 1.04
N ASN A 203 17.63 -4.26 1.29
CA ASN A 203 16.80 -4.88 2.32
C ASN A 203 15.56 -5.53 1.69
N CYS A 204 15.27 -6.77 2.05
CA CYS A 204 14.11 -7.53 1.57
C CYS A 204 13.00 -7.71 2.62
N ASN A 205 13.12 -7.09 3.79
CA ASN A 205 12.13 -7.14 4.85
C ASN A 205 11.32 -5.84 4.89
N ASP A 206 10.01 -5.93 4.62
CA ASP A 206 9.13 -4.76 4.48
C ASP A 206 8.99 -3.95 5.79
N ASP A 207 8.96 -4.63 6.95
CA ASP A 207 8.92 -3.94 8.26
C ASP A 207 10.21 -3.15 8.53
N GLU A 208 11.37 -3.71 8.18
CA GLU A 208 12.63 -2.99 8.32
C GLU A 208 12.73 -1.81 7.35
N VAL A 209 12.22 -1.96 6.13
CA VAL A 209 12.16 -0.88 5.14
C VAL A 209 11.35 0.30 5.67
N ALA A 210 10.20 0.07 6.31
CA ALA A 210 9.38 1.12 6.91
C ALA A 210 10.10 1.88 8.05
N ARG A 211 11.12 1.25 8.66
CA ARG A 211 11.92 1.83 9.75
C ARG A 211 13.22 2.50 9.28
N ILE A 212 13.56 2.46 7.98
CA ILE A 212 14.67 3.25 7.46
C ILE A 212 14.46 4.72 7.84
N SER A 213 15.46 5.33 8.49
CA SER A 213 15.32 6.68 9.02
C SER A 213 15.17 7.71 7.89
N LEU A 214 14.45 8.79 8.17
CA LEU A 214 14.34 9.93 7.25
C LEU A 214 15.73 10.51 6.91
N ASP A 215 16.66 10.55 7.86
CA ASP A 215 18.02 11.03 7.64
C ASP A 215 18.79 10.15 6.67
N SER A 216 18.66 8.82 6.77
CA SER A 216 19.27 7.88 5.83
C SER A 216 18.71 8.05 4.42
N THR A 217 17.38 8.16 4.31
CA THR A 217 16.70 8.35 3.02
C THR A 217 17.09 9.70 2.40
N ARG A 218 17.12 10.77 3.21
CA ARG A 218 17.54 12.12 2.79
C ARG A 218 18.97 12.13 2.27
N ALA A 219 19.92 11.60 3.06
CA ALA A 219 21.33 11.57 2.71
C ALA A 219 21.56 10.80 1.40
N ALA A 220 20.96 9.62 1.25
CA ALA A 220 21.07 8.83 0.03
C ALA A 220 20.43 9.54 -1.19
N ALA A 221 19.26 10.18 -0.99
CA ALA A 221 18.59 10.90 -2.06
C ALA A 221 19.38 12.12 -2.53
N ILE A 222 20.02 12.84 -1.62
CA ILE A 222 20.89 13.98 -1.97
C ILE A 222 22.13 13.49 -2.71
N ASP A 223 22.83 12.48 -2.18
CA ASP A 223 24.04 11.93 -2.77
C ASP A 223 23.82 11.49 -4.23
N LEU A 224 22.78 10.68 -4.48
CA LEU A 224 22.45 10.19 -5.81
C LEU A 224 21.92 11.31 -6.74
N GLY A 225 21.07 12.18 -6.21
CA GLY A 225 20.42 13.26 -6.97
C GLY A 225 21.34 14.38 -7.40
N GLN A 226 22.44 14.61 -6.69
CA GLN A 226 23.48 15.61 -7.07
C GLN A 226 24.24 15.23 -8.33
N SER A 227 24.24 13.96 -8.74
CA SER A 227 24.95 13.51 -9.93
C SER A 227 24.62 14.38 -11.16
N PRO A 228 25.62 14.83 -11.93
CA PRO A 228 25.41 15.64 -13.15
C PRO A 228 24.74 14.81 -14.29
N HIS A 229 24.65 13.51 -14.12
CA HIS A 229 24.09 12.60 -15.14
C HIS A 229 22.58 12.46 -15.07
N VAL A 230 21.90 13.08 -14.08
CA VAL A 230 20.46 12.94 -13.86
C VAL A 230 19.72 14.26 -13.86
N ASP A 231 18.45 14.24 -14.24
CA ASP A 231 17.54 15.39 -14.30
C ASP A 231 16.65 15.46 -13.05
N GLY A 232 16.57 14.37 -12.26
CA GLY A 232 15.81 14.23 -11.02
C GLY A 232 16.09 12.90 -10.34
N ILE A 233 15.40 12.66 -9.23
CA ILE A 233 15.50 11.40 -8.48
C ILE A 233 14.11 10.77 -8.27
N PHE A 234 14.04 9.44 -8.32
CA PHE A 234 12.89 8.67 -7.90
C PHE A 234 13.24 7.76 -6.73
N VAL A 235 12.55 7.94 -5.61
CA VAL A 235 12.62 7.08 -4.43
C VAL A 235 11.47 6.08 -4.51
N SER A 236 11.81 4.83 -4.77
CA SER A 236 10.86 3.77 -5.07
C SER A 236 10.67 2.86 -3.85
N CYS A 237 9.52 2.79 -3.35
CA CYS A 237 8.85 1.89 -2.39
C CYS A 237 7.82 2.67 -1.59
N THR A 238 6.65 2.09 -1.39
CA THR A 238 5.56 2.71 -0.61
C THR A 238 5.85 2.71 0.89
N SER A 239 6.66 1.76 1.36
CA SER A 239 7.05 1.66 2.77
C SER A 239 8.13 2.67 3.19
N ILE A 240 8.87 3.29 2.24
CA ILE A 240 9.85 4.34 2.57
C ILE A 240 9.15 5.67 2.83
N ARG A 241 9.43 6.28 3.98
CA ARG A 241 8.92 7.61 4.36
C ARG A 241 9.62 8.70 3.56
N THR A 242 8.86 9.59 2.93
CA THR A 242 9.44 10.56 1.98
C THR A 242 8.87 11.98 2.09
N ILE A 243 7.60 12.17 2.42
CA ILE A 243 6.93 13.47 2.27
C ILE A 243 7.61 14.60 3.06
N ASP A 244 8.22 14.29 4.18
CA ASP A 244 8.85 15.29 5.04
C ASP A 244 10.22 15.77 4.53
N ILE A 245 10.81 15.06 3.56
CA ILE A 245 12.15 15.40 3.03
C ILE A 245 12.15 15.90 1.59
N ILE A 246 11.04 15.77 0.85
CA ILE A 246 10.99 16.09 -0.59
C ILE A 246 11.52 17.50 -0.87
N ARG A 247 10.98 18.50 -0.20
CA ARG A 247 11.38 19.91 -0.46
C ARG A 247 12.83 20.19 -0.10
N GLU A 248 13.31 19.60 0.97
CA GLU A 248 14.70 19.75 1.41
C GLU A 248 15.64 19.11 0.39
N VAL A 249 15.36 17.90 -0.06
CA VAL A 249 16.13 17.21 -1.10
C VAL A 249 16.10 18.01 -2.41
N GLU A 250 14.92 18.45 -2.88
CA GLU A 250 14.78 19.26 -4.09
C GLU A 250 15.57 20.56 -4.00
N GLY A 251 15.61 21.19 -2.82
CA GLY A 251 16.42 22.40 -2.55
C GLY A 251 17.91 22.11 -2.62
N ALA A 252 18.36 21.00 -2.04
CA ALA A 252 19.77 20.61 -1.97
C ALA A 252 20.33 20.20 -3.34
N ILE A 253 19.55 19.44 -4.14
CA ILE A 253 20.00 18.94 -5.45
C ILE A 253 19.65 19.86 -6.64
N GLY A 254 18.77 20.84 -6.42
CA GLY A 254 18.28 21.75 -7.46
C GLY A 254 17.34 21.10 -8.49
N LYS A 255 16.97 19.84 -8.32
CA LYS A 255 16.19 19.00 -9.26
C LYS A 255 14.96 18.41 -8.58
N PRO A 256 13.93 17.94 -9.36
CA PRO A 256 12.76 17.27 -8.79
C PRO A 256 13.10 15.97 -8.05
N MET A 257 12.37 15.71 -6.98
CA MET A 257 12.31 14.41 -6.30
C MET A 257 10.91 13.82 -6.41
N LEU A 258 10.80 12.66 -7.05
CA LEU A 258 9.61 11.84 -7.01
C LEU A 258 9.76 10.75 -5.93
N ALA A 259 8.64 10.36 -5.36
CA ALA A 259 8.57 9.19 -4.48
C ALA A 259 7.25 8.45 -4.69
N SER A 260 7.20 7.17 -4.33
CA SER A 260 6.08 6.28 -4.66
C SER A 260 4.73 6.80 -4.22
N ASN A 261 4.54 7.08 -2.93
CA ASN A 261 3.26 7.56 -2.40
C ASN A 261 2.88 8.96 -2.89
N PRO A 262 3.78 9.97 -2.87
CA PRO A 262 3.48 11.27 -3.43
C PRO A 262 3.12 11.24 -4.91
N ALA A 263 3.85 10.46 -5.72
CA ALA A 263 3.52 10.33 -7.14
C ALA A 263 2.14 9.71 -7.34
N GLN A 264 1.80 8.66 -6.58
CA GLN A 264 0.50 8.00 -6.67
C GLN A 264 -0.63 8.92 -6.20
N ALA A 265 -0.46 9.64 -5.10
CA ALA A 265 -1.44 10.62 -4.63
C ALA A 265 -1.71 11.71 -5.69
N TRP A 266 -0.63 12.28 -6.25
CA TRP A 266 -0.75 13.26 -7.32
C TRP A 266 -1.49 12.69 -8.54
N HIS A 267 -1.13 11.50 -8.98
CA HIS A 267 -1.74 10.88 -10.16
C HIS A 267 -3.21 10.56 -9.95
N LEU A 268 -3.60 10.05 -8.78
CA LEU A 268 -4.99 9.80 -8.42
C LEU A 268 -5.82 11.08 -8.41
N LEU A 269 -5.27 12.20 -7.91
CA LEU A 269 -5.91 13.51 -8.02
C LEU A 269 -6.13 13.91 -9.49
N ARG A 270 -5.14 13.76 -10.35
CA ARG A 270 -5.24 14.10 -11.79
C ARG A 270 -6.23 13.21 -12.53
N LEU A 271 -6.24 11.88 -12.26
CA LEU A 271 -7.24 10.95 -12.78
C LEU A 271 -8.66 11.30 -12.33
N GLY A 272 -8.82 11.82 -11.12
CA GLY A 272 -10.07 12.30 -10.56
C GLY A 272 -10.43 13.73 -10.96
N ASN A 273 -9.73 14.34 -11.91
CA ASN A 273 -9.91 15.72 -12.36
C ASN A 273 -9.76 16.80 -11.26
N ILE A 274 -8.99 16.51 -10.23
CA ILE A 274 -8.60 17.48 -9.19
C ILE A 274 -7.32 18.18 -9.64
N ALA A 275 -7.40 19.45 -9.97
CA ALA A 275 -6.27 20.25 -10.47
C ALA A 275 -5.62 21.13 -9.39
N ASP A 276 -6.01 20.92 -8.12
CA ASP A 276 -5.46 21.68 -6.99
C ASP A 276 -3.94 21.55 -6.95
N LYS A 277 -3.25 22.71 -6.81
CA LYS A 277 -1.79 22.77 -6.68
C LYS A 277 -1.40 22.78 -5.20
N LEU A 278 -0.47 21.90 -4.83
CA LEU A 278 -0.04 21.70 -3.44
C LEU A 278 1.50 21.80 -3.35
N PRO A 279 2.11 22.97 -3.67
CA PRO A 279 3.56 23.13 -3.79
C PRO A 279 4.33 22.82 -2.50
N GLN A 280 3.66 22.75 -1.36
CA GLN A 280 4.24 22.30 -0.11
C GLN A 280 4.72 20.83 -0.17
N TRP A 281 4.24 20.03 -1.12
CA TRP A 281 4.63 18.61 -1.33
C TRP A 281 5.65 18.43 -2.47
N GLY A 282 6.33 19.49 -2.92
CA GLY A 282 7.37 19.43 -3.93
C GLY A 282 6.93 19.87 -5.33
N ARG A 283 7.86 19.80 -6.27
CA ARG A 283 7.68 20.34 -7.63
C ARG A 283 6.58 19.62 -8.42
N LEU A 284 6.39 18.30 -8.22
CA LEU A 284 5.33 17.55 -8.88
C LEU A 284 3.95 18.11 -8.54
N PHE A 285 3.71 18.46 -7.30
CA PHE A 285 2.41 18.99 -6.84
C PHE A 285 2.22 20.49 -7.17
N ALA A 286 3.24 21.14 -7.66
CA ALA A 286 3.14 22.53 -8.18
C ALA A 286 2.67 22.58 -9.65
N MET A 287 2.58 21.44 -10.32
CA MET A 287 2.19 21.31 -11.75
C MET A 287 0.70 21.54 -11.98
#